data_6dc7f28711a579a5cf4aa3b0877bf3b8
#
_entry.id   6dc7f28711a579a5cf4aa3b0877bf3b8
#
_cell.length_a   1.000
_cell.length_b   1.000
_cell.length_c   1.000
_cell.angle_alpha   90.00
_cell.angle_beta   90.00
_cell.angle_gamma   90.00
#
_symmetry.space_group_name_H-M   'P 1'
#
loop_
_entity.id
_entity.type
_entity.pdbx_description
1 polymer ?
#
loop_
_entity_poly.entity_id
_entity_poly.type
_entity_poly.pdbx_seq_one_letter_code
_entity_poly.pdbx_strand_id
1 'polypeptide(L)'
;MATLNSTSFAISTQQSDTALRPSAELTIGFAAILVVLWLPTREQLIFGPISLLSPLILVLLQRPTLSELGLHGRGFASSLWILPAAAVVAAAGILLARAAGTFHELYKPDLAHVGGYVLWTIYQQFLLQDYFMPRLARVLNTDAAIAFAAVLFAMAHLPNVVLTVATLVWGAVSCGLFRHCRSVVVLGITQGLLGLCFAVCVPDAYLHHMRVGLGYWHYHPTVAGHYAGYSGK
;
A
#
# COMPACT_ATOMS: atom_id res chain seq x y z
N MET A 1 26.98 -41.02 -28.55
CA MET A 1 26.45 -39.69 -28.91
C MET A 1 25.06 -39.50 -28.26
N ALA A 2 24.96 -39.51 -26.92
CA ALA A 2 23.69 -39.45 -26.19
C ALA A 2 23.83 -38.91 -24.74
N THR A 3 24.77 -37.97 -24.47
CA THR A 3 24.95 -37.45 -23.10
C THR A 3 24.75 -35.94 -22.97
N LEU A 4 24.34 -35.22 -24.01
CA LEU A 4 24.17 -33.76 -23.98
C LEU A 4 22.76 -33.27 -23.65
N ASN A 5 21.73 -34.15 -23.61
CA ASN A 5 20.34 -33.72 -23.42
C ASN A 5 19.84 -33.73 -21.96
N SER A 6 20.48 -34.47 -21.07
CA SER A 6 19.98 -34.60 -19.69
C SER A 6 20.31 -33.40 -18.79
N THR A 7 21.46 -32.77 -19.00
CA THR A 7 21.88 -31.59 -18.22
C THR A 7 21.11 -30.34 -18.59
N SER A 8 20.81 -30.11 -19.87
CA SER A 8 20.01 -28.96 -20.30
C SER A 8 18.55 -29.05 -19.81
N PHE A 9 17.97 -30.24 -19.77
CA PHE A 9 16.62 -30.45 -19.28
C PHE A 9 16.53 -30.26 -17.76
N ALA A 10 17.51 -30.75 -17.00
CA ALA A 10 17.58 -30.57 -15.54
C ALA A 10 17.80 -29.12 -15.13
N ILE A 11 18.61 -28.35 -15.88
CA ILE A 11 18.81 -26.91 -15.63
C ILE A 11 17.52 -26.11 -15.94
N SER A 12 16.81 -26.45 -16.99
CA SER A 12 15.56 -25.77 -17.35
C SER A 12 14.42 -26.05 -16.36
N THR A 13 14.31 -27.27 -15.84
CA THR A 13 13.32 -27.62 -14.80
C THR A 13 13.66 -26.97 -13.47
N GLN A 14 14.90 -26.93 -13.05
CA GLN A 14 15.31 -26.28 -11.80
C GLN A 14 15.13 -24.76 -11.87
N GLN A 15 15.33 -24.15 -13.01
CA GLN A 15 15.11 -22.72 -13.23
C GLN A 15 13.61 -22.37 -13.28
N SER A 16 12.76 -23.25 -13.83
CA SER A 16 11.30 -23.09 -13.80
C SER A 16 10.73 -23.23 -12.39
N ASP A 17 11.19 -24.18 -11.59
CA ASP A 17 10.74 -24.39 -10.22
C ASP A 17 11.14 -23.22 -9.29
N THR A 18 12.31 -22.60 -9.51
CA THR A 18 12.74 -21.43 -8.75
C THR A 18 11.92 -20.16 -9.04
N ALA A 19 11.30 -20.04 -10.21
CA ALA A 19 10.44 -18.93 -10.58
C ALA A 19 8.95 -19.18 -10.25
N LEU A 20 8.48 -20.40 -10.33
CA LEU A 20 7.08 -20.78 -10.10
C LEU A 20 6.64 -20.49 -8.65
N ARG A 21 7.46 -20.79 -7.67
CA ARG A 21 7.11 -20.58 -6.25
C ARG A 21 6.90 -19.11 -5.89
N PRO A 22 7.80 -18.16 -6.21
CA PRO A 22 7.59 -16.74 -5.94
C PRO A 22 6.37 -16.17 -6.64
N SER A 23 6.12 -16.59 -7.89
CA SER A 23 4.95 -16.16 -8.66
C SER A 23 3.64 -16.67 -8.06
N ALA A 24 3.60 -17.92 -7.61
CA ALA A 24 2.44 -18.50 -6.94
C ALA A 24 2.17 -17.82 -5.59
N GLU A 25 3.20 -17.61 -4.77
CA GLU A 25 3.08 -16.88 -3.49
C GLU A 25 2.54 -15.46 -3.71
N LEU A 26 3.06 -14.75 -4.71
CA LEU A 26 2.61 -13.42 -5.09
C LEU A 26 1.14 -13.42 -5.51
N THR A 27 0.79 -14.31 -6.44
CA THR A 27 -0.58 -14.39 -7.00
C THR A 27 -1.59 -14.75 -5.92
N ILE A 28 -1.32 -15.76 -5.10
CA ILE A 28 -2.21 -16.21 -4.03
C ILE A 28 -2.38 -15.11 -2.98
N GLY A 29 -1.28 -14.51 -2.52
CA GLY A 29 -1.33 -13.44 -1.52
C GLY A 29 -2.06 -12.19 -2.02
N PHE A 30 -1.82 -11.79 -3.26
CA PHE A 30 -2.54 -10.65 -3.85
C PHE A 30 -4.02 -10.96 -4.08
N ALA A 31 -4.34 -12.15 -4.60
CA ALA A 31 -5.72 -12.58 -4.78
C ALA A 31 -6.48 -12.63 -3.44
N ALA A 32 -5.84 -13.12 -2.38
CA ALA A 32 -6.45 -13.13 -1.04
C ALA A 32 -6.76 -11.71 -0.53
N ILE A 33 -5.85 -10.75 -0.74
CA ILE A 33 -6.09 -9.34 -0.40
C ILE A 33 -7.27 -8.79 -1.20
N LEU A 34 -7.29 -9.01 -2.53
CA LEU A 34 -8.40 -8.54 -3.36
C LEU A 34 -9.73 -9.16 -2.95
N VAL A 35 -9.78 -10.48 -2.76
CA VAL A 35 -11.00 -11.17 -2.35
C VAL A 35 -11.54 -10.55 -1.06
N VAL A 36 -10.70 -10.34 -0.04
CA VAL A 36 -11.12 -9.75 1.24
C VAL A 36 -11.70 -8.35 1.06
N LEU A 37 -11.12 -7.51 0.21
CA LEU A 37 -11.63 -6.16 -0.05
C LEU A 37 -13.04 -6.16 -0.68
N TRP A 38 -13.43 -7.25 -1.35
CA TRP A 38 -14.73 -7.40 -2.00
C TRP A 38 -15.72 -8.28 -1.23
N LEU A 39 -15.34 -8.78 -0.05
CA LEU A 39 -16.24 -9.50 0.85
C LEU A 39 -17.11 -8.53 1.66
N PRO A 40 -18.31 -8.96 2.12
CA PRO A 40 -19.09 -8.22 3.12
C PRO A 40 -18.34 -8.06 4.44
N THR A 41 -18.71 -7.07 5.24
CA THR A 41 -17.96 -6.69 6.47
C THR A 41 -17.80 -7.85 7.48
N ARG A 42 -18.78 -8.74 7.59
CA ARG A 42 -18.69 -9.88 8.52
C ARG A 42 -17.60 -10.86 8.12
N GLU A 43 -17.53 -11.19 6.84
CA GLU A 43 -16.53 -12.08 6.25
C GLU A 43 -15.15 -11.41 6.27
N GLN A 44 -15.08 -10.09 6.08
CA GLN A 44 -13.83 -9.32 6.23
C GLN A 44 -13.24 -9.44 7.64
N LEU A 45 -14.06 -9.49 8.69
CA LEU A 45 -13.57 -9.65 10.07
C LEU A 45 -12.89 -11.01 10.29
N ILE A 46 -13.28 -12.05 9.55
CA ILE A 46 -12.71 -13.40 9.66
C ILE A 46 -11.51 -13.55 8.72
N PHE A 47 -11.69 -13.24 7.43
CA PHE A 47 -10.67 -13.48 6.41
C PHE A 47 -9.63 -12.35 6.31
N GLY A 48 -9.96 -11.14 6.77
CA GLY A 48 -9.04 -10.01 6.78
C GLY A 48 -7.76 -10.28 7.56
N PRO A 49 -7.83 -10.67 8.83
CA PRO A 49 -6.64 -11.04 9.60
C PRO A 49 -5.81 -12.14 8.93
N ILE A 50 -6.45 -13.16 8.37
CA ILE A 50 -5.76 -14.26 7.67
C ILE A 50 -5.02 -13.73 6.44
N SER A 51 -5.69 -12.93 5.61
CA SER A 51 -5.11 -12.34 4.41
C SER A 51 -3.96 -11.39 4.72
N LEU A 52 -4.06 -10.62 5.80
CA LEU A 52 -3.01 -9.69 6.21
C LEU A 52 -1.84 -10.39 6.91
N LEU A 53 -2.10 -11.37 7.77
CA LEU A 53 -1.04 -12.06 8.50
C LEU A 53 -0.25 -13.03 7.62
N SER A 54 -0.86 -13.61 6.58
CA SER A 54 -0.18 -14.59 5.73
C SER A 54 1.06 -14.02 5.00
N PRO A 55 1.06 -12.83 4.38
CA PRO A 55 2.27 -12.24 3.82
C PRO A 55 3.35 -11.96 4.88
N LEU A 56 2.95 -11.50 6.06
CA LEU A 56 3.86 -11.27 7.17
C LEU A 56 4.55 -12.57 7.61
N ILE A 57 3.78 -13.63 7.82
CA ILE A 57 4.31 -14.94 8.21
C ILE A 57 5.25 -15.47 7.13
N LEU A 58 4.86 -15.39 5.85
CA LEU A 58 5.69 -15.86 4.73
C LEU A 58 7.01 -15.10 4.63
N VAL A 59 7.04 -13.80 4.92
CA VAL A 59 8.27 -13.02 4.96
C VAL A 59 9.12 -13.43 6.18
N LEU A 60 8.54 -13.53 7.37
CA LEU A 60 9.25 -13.88 8.59
C LEU A 60 9.83 -15.30 8.58
N LEU A 61 9.16 -16.25 7.93
CA LEU A 61 9.68 -17.62 7.74
C LEU A 61 10.98 -17.67 6.90
N GLN A 62 11.20 -16.65 6.06
CA GLN A 62 12.45 -16.51 5.30
C GLN A 62 13.61 -15.99 6.16
N ARG A 63 13.35 -15.64 7.44
CA ARG A 63 14.31 -15.10 8.41
C ARG A 63 15.12 -13.91 7.87
N PRO A 64 14.47 -12.86 7.32
CA PRO A 64 15.18 -11.71 6.81
C PRO A 64 15.86 -10.96 7.93
N THR A 65 16.96 -10.30 7.63
CA THR A 65 17.63 -9.38 8.55
C THR A 65 16.81 -8.07 8.68
N LEU A 66 16.99 -7.33 9.78
CA LEU A 66 16.37 -6.01 9.94
C LEU A 66 16.76 -5.03 8.82
N SER A 67 17.94 -5.20 8.24
CA SER A 67 18.39 -4.40 7.10
C SER A 67 17.59 -4.71 5.83
N GLU A 68 17.29 -5.97 5.58
CA GLU A 68 16.47 -6.40 4.44
C GLU A 68 15.04 -5.91 4.56
N LEU A 69 14.48 -5.91 5.77
CA LEU A 69 13.15 -5.36 6.08
C LEU A 69 13.11 -3.82 6.12
N GLY A 70 14.20 -3.12 5.86
CA GLY A 70 14.22 -1.67 5.98
C GLY A 70 13.93 -1.14 7.39
N LEU A 71 14.20 -1.96 8.43
CA LEU A 71 14.03 -1.62 9.85
C LEU A 71 15.35 -1.28 10.53
N HIS A 72 16.44 -1.13 9.77
CA HIS A 72 17.76 -0.83 10.29
C HIS A 72 17.96 0.67 10.51
N GLY A 73 18.63 1.05 11.59
CA GLY A 73 18.82 2.46 11.99
C GLY A 73 19.50 3.35 10.93
N ARG A 74 20.45 2.82 10.14
CA ARG A 74 21.07 3.58 9.05
C ARG A 74 20.07 3.88 7.92
N GLY A 75 19.23 2.90 7.55
CA GLY A 75 18.17 3.12 6.56
C GLY A 75 17.18 4.16 7.04
N PHE A 76 16.80 4.11 8.33
CA PHE A 76 15.94 5.12 8.93
C PHE A 76 16.57 6.52 8.85
N ALA A 77 17.81 6.69 9.31
CA ALA A 77 18.49 7.98 9.29
C ALA A 77 18.68 8.54 7.88
N SER A 78 19.06 7.70 6.92
CA SER A 78 19.24 8.12 5.51
C SER A 78 17.92 8.48 4.81
N SER A 79 16.78 8.05 5.36
CA SER A 79 15.45 8.32 4.82
C SER A 79 14.78 9.56 5.41
N LEU A 80 15.29 10.11 6.53
CA LEU A 80 14.61 11.19 7.27
C LEU A 80 14.33 12.43 6.42
N TRP A 81 15.13 12.71 5.41
CA TRP A 81 14.91 13.84 4.49
C TRP A 81 13.60 13.75 3.70
N ILE A 82 13.04 12.54 3.57
CA ILE A 82 11.77 12.32 2.86
C ILE A 82 10.61 12.99 3.61
N LEU A 83 10.66 13.01 4.96
CA LEU A 83 9.59 13.60 5.77
C LEU A 83 9.42 15.12 5.53
N PRO A 84 10.46 15.96 5.61
CA PRO A 84 10.32 17.38 5.29
C PRO A 84 9.95 17.61 3.82
N ALA A 85 10.45 16.80 2.87
CA ALA A 85 10.03 16.88 1.47
C ALA A 85 8.53 16.59 1.32
N ALA A 86 8.02 15.55 1.98
CA ALA A 86 6.59 15.23 2.00
C ALA A 86 5.77 16.33 2.69
N ALA A 87 6.28 16.94 3.75
CA ALA A 87 5.61 18.06 4.42
C ALA A 87 5.48 19.29 3.50
N VAL A 88 6.49 19.57 2.69
CA VAL A 88 6.41 20.64 1.67
C VAL A 88 5.35 20.31 0.62
N VAL A 89 5.31 19.07 0.12
CA VAL A 89 4.28 18.63 -0.85
C VAL A 89 2.89 18.72 -0.24
N ALA A 90 2.73 18.29 1.01
CA ALA A 90 1.46 18.38 1.73
C ALA A 90 1.01 19.84 1.93
N ALA A 91 1.93 20.73 2.35
CA ALA A 91 1.64 22.15 2.50
C ALA A 91 1.22 22.78 1.17
N ALA A 92 1.94 22.50 0.08
CA ALA A 92 1.56 22.95 -1.26
C ALA A 92 0.18 22.44 -1.68
N GLY A 93 -0.12 21.16 -1.44
CA GLY A 93 -1.44 20.56 -1.68
C GLY A 93 -2.55 21.28 -0.91
N ILE A 94 -2.35 21.56 0.39
CA ILE A 94 -3.32 22.29 1.23
C ILE A 94 -3.53 23.72 0.72
N LEU A 95 -2.46 24.42 0.34
CA LEU A 95 -2.57 25.78 -0.21
C LEU A 95 -3.36 25.79 -1.52
N LEU A 96 -3.08 24.84 -2.41
CA LEU A 96 -3.82 24.69 -3.67
C LEU A 96 -5.29 24.36 -3.42
N ALA A 97 -5.59 23.44 -2.51
CA ALA A 97 -6.96 23.07 -2.16
C ALA A 97 -7.74 24.23 -1.56
N ARG A 98 -7.09 25.05 -0.72
CA ARG A 98 -7.70 26.30 -0.19
C ARG A 98 -7.97 27.30 -1.29
N ALA A 99 -7.02 27.51 -2.20
CA ALA A 99 -7.20 28.40 -3.35
C ALA A 99 -8.32 27.93 -4.30
N ALA A 100 -8.46 26.63 -4.48
CA ALA A 100 -9.50 26.00 -5.29
C ALA A 100 -10.86 25.85 -4.58
N GLY A 101 -10.94 26.14 -3.27
CA GLY A 101 -12.16 25.96 -2.48
C GLY A 101 -12.54 24.51 -2.21
N THR A 102 -11.60 23.58 -2.35
CA THR A 102 -11.81 22.13 -2.13
C THR A 102 -11.36 21.65 -0.75
N PHE A 103 -10.62 22.49 0.00
CA PHE A 103 -10.16 22.15 1.34
C PHE A 103 -11.35 21.99 2.30
N HIS A 104 -11.36 20.89 3.03
CA HIS A 104 -12.37 20.59 4.05
C HIS A 104 -11.73 19.95 5.28
N GLU A 105 -12.37 20.11 6.43
CA GLU A 105 -11.91 19.48 7.66
C GLU A 105 -12.28 18.00 7.66
N LEU A 106 -11.33 17.17 8.07
CA LEU A 106 -11.65 15.80 8.43
C LEU A 106 -12.51 15.81 9.70
N TYR A 107 -13.46 14.89 9.76
CA TYR A 107 -14.15 14.54 11.00
C TYR A 107 -13.09 14.35 12.10
N LYS A 108 -13.19 15.10 13.22
CA LYS A 108 -12.15 15.25 14.25
C LYS A 108 -11.39 13.95 14.48
N PRO A 109 -10.18 13.77 13.90
CA PRO A 109 -9.40 12.58 14.15
C PRO A 109 -8.84 12.68 15.56
N ASP A 110 -9.12 11.70 16.40
CA ASP A 110 -8.37 11.52 17.63
C ASP A 110 -6.98 10.90 17.32
N LEU A 111 -6.10 10.95 18.32
CA LEU A 111 -4.74 10.40 18.18
C LEU A 111 -4.73 8.89 17.86
N ALA A 112 -5.74 8.15 18.31
CA ALA A 112 -5.84 6.72 18.06
C ALA A 112 -6.15 6.44 16.57
N HIS A 113 -7.04 7.20 15.96
CA HIS A 113 -7.34 7.07 14.52
C HIS A 113 -6.14 7.46 13.66
N VAL A 114 -5.47 8.58 13.97
CA VAL A 114 -4.26 9.00 13.23
C VAL A 114 -3.14 7.97 13.39
N GLY A 115 -2.89 7.52 14.63
CA GLY A 115 -1.88 6.50 14.91
C GLY A 115 -2.18 5.17 14.22
N GLY A 116 -3.43 4.72 14.27
CA GLY A 116 -3.89 3.51 13.57
C GLY A 116 -3.71 3.61 12.06
N TYR A 117 -4.02 4.77 11.47
CA TYR A 117 -3.81 5.02 10.05
C TYR A 117 -2.32 4.99 9.66
N VAL A 118 -1.45 5.61 10.46
CA VAL A 118 0.00 5.56 10.24
C VAL A 118 0.54 4.13 10.35
N LEU A 119 0.10 3.36 11.34
CA LEU A 119 0.48 1.94 11.45
C LEU A 119 0.01 1.14 10.23
N TRP A 120 -1.20 1.42 9.75
CA TRP A 120 -1.74 0.80 8.55
C TRP A 120 -0.89 1.14 7.30
N THR A 121 -0.47 2.39 7.13
CA THR A 121 0.37 2.78 6.00
C THR A 121 1.79 2.22 6.09
N ILE A 122 2.35 2.04 7.29
CA ILE A 122 3.61 1.31 7.49
C ILE A 122 3.45 -0.15 7.07
N TYR A 123 2.34 -0.80 7.44
CA TYR A 123 2.05 -2.16 7.01
C TYR A 123 1.86 -2.27 5.48
N GLN A 124 1.19 -1.30 4.85
CA GLN A 124 1.09 -1.26 3.39
C GLN A 124 2.46 -1.14 2.72
N GLN A 125 3.37 -0.34 3.27
CA GLN A 125 4.74 -0.26 2.76
C GLN A 125 5.52 -1.57 3.00
N PHE A 126 5.31 -2.26 4.11
CA PHE A 126 5.84 -3.60 4.31
C PHE A 126 5.34 -4.57 3.22
N LEU A 127 4.04 -4.59 2.92
CA LEU A 127 3.51 -5.43 1.84
C LEU A 127 4.16 -5.10 0.49
N LEU A 128 4.30 -3.82 0.19
CA LEU A 128 4.86 -3.38 -1.08
C LEU A 128 6.35 -3.69 -1.20
N GLN A 129 7.15 -3.37 -0.17
CA GLN A 129 8.61 -3.44 -0.23
C GLN A 129 9.18 -4.80 0.15
N ASP A 130 8.55 -5.51 1.11
CA ASP A 130 9.11 -6.74 1.67
C ASP A 130 8.36 -8.00 1.20
N TYR A 131 7.13 -7.84 0.72
CA TYR A 131 6.37 -8.97 0.19
C TYR A 131 6.31 -8.97 -1.34
N PHE A 132 5.81 -7.90 -1.99
CA PHE A 132 5.63 -7.88 -3.45
C PHE A 132 6.94 -7.67 -4.21
N MET A 133 7.70 -6.64 -3.87
CA MET A 133 8.93 -6.29 -4.59
C MET A 133 9.95 -7.43 -4.68
N PRO A 134 10.31 -8.15 -3.57
CA PRO A 134 11.31 -9.22 -3.66
C PRO A 134 10.85 -10.40 -4.52
N ARG A 135 9.53 -10.69 -4.54
CA ARG A 135 8.98 -11.78 -5.37
C ARG A 135 8.98 -11.42 -6.85
N LEU A 136 8.61 -10.19 -7.18
CA LEU A 136 8.67 -9.67 -8.54
C LEU A 136 10.10 -9.59 -9.06
N ALA A 137 11.05 -9.13 -8.25
CA ALA A 137 12.45 -9.02 -8.63
C ALA A 137 13.15 -10.38 -8.90
N ARG A 138 12.54 -11.49 -8.52
CA ARG A 138 13.03 -12.84 -8.87
C ARG A 138 12.66 -13.26 -10.30
N VAL A 139 11.64 -12.65 -10.89
CA VAL A 139 11.10 -13.03 -12.21
C VAL A 139 11.16 -11.90 -13.23
N LEU A 140 11.33 -10.67 -12.79
CA LEU A 140 11.38 -9.47 -13.62
C LEU A 140 12.67 -8.70 -13.36
N ASN A 141 13.07 -7.85 -14.33
CA ASN A 141 14.08 -6.84 -14.07
C ASN A 141 13.54 -5.78 -13.08
N THR A 142 14.44 -5.00 -12.51
CA THR A 142 14.10 -4.08 -11.42
C THR A 142 13.03 -3.05 -11.78
N ASP A 143 13.11 -2.47 -12.98
CA ASP A 143 12.17 -1.41 -13.38
C ASP A 143 10.78 -1.99 -13.65
N ALA A 144 10.71 -3.15 -14.27
CA ALA A 144 9.46 -3.90 -14.44
C ALA A 144 8.89 -4.32 -13.08
N ALA A 145 9.72 -4.79 -12.14
CA ALA A 145 9.26 -5.15 -10.80
C ALA A 145 8.65 -3.95 -10.05
N ILE A 146 9.26 -2.76 -10.14
CA ILE A 146 8.71 -1.52 -9.59
C ILE A 146 7.36 -1.18 -10.23
N ALA A 147 7.29 -1.21 -11.56
CA ALA A 147 6.05 -0.90 -12.27
C ALA A 147 4.92 -1.86 -11.89
N PHE A 148 5.20 -3.18 -11.87
CA PHE A 148 4.21 -4.17 -11.48
C PHE A 148 3.80 -4.06 -10.01
N ALA A 149 4.75 -3.82 -9.09
CA ALA A 149 4.45 -3.62 -7.68
C ALA A 149 3.53 -2.40 -7.49
N ALA A 150 3.81 -1.29 -8.17
CA ALA A 150 2.97 -0.10 -8.14
C ALA A 150 1.56 -0.36 -8.70
N VAL A 151 1.44 -1.15 -9.79
CA VAL A 151 0.15 -1.56 -10.36
C VAL A 151 -0.62 -2.43 -9.37
N LEU A 152 -0.01 -3.44 -8.77
CA LEU A 152 -0.67 -4.29 -7.77
C LEU A 152 -1.16 -3.45 -6.57
N PHE A 153 -0.30 -2.52 -6.10
CA PHE A 153 -0.65 -1.61 -5.02
C PHE A 153 -1.85 -0.72 -5.37
N ALA A 154 -1.87 -0.18 -6.59
CA ALA A 154 -2.99 0.61 -7.09
C ALA A 154 -4.28 -0.21 -7.25
N MET A 155 -4.20 -1.42 -7.78
CA MET A 155 -5.37 -2.30 -7.96
C MET A 155 -6.07 -2.63 -6.65
N ALA A 156 -5.35 -2.71 -5.53
CA ALA A 156 -5.94 -2.89 -4.20
C ALA A 156 -6.79 -1.67 -3.76
N HIS A 157 -6.72 -0.54 -4.46
CA HIS A 157 -7.50 0.66 -4.15
C HIS A 157 -8.72 0.85 -5.07
N LEU A 158 -8.97 -0.10 -5.97
CA LEU A 158 -10.19 -0.11 -6.78
C LEU A 158 -11.44 -0.33 -5.88
N PRO A 159 -12.61 0.22 -6.28
CA PRO A 159 -12.90 0.99 -7.48
C PRO A 159 -12.69 2.51 -7.34
N ASN A 160 -12.03 2.98 -6.28
CA ASN A 160 -11.76 4.39 -6.04
C ASN A 160 -10.70 4.91 -7.01
N VAL A 161 -11.13 5.40 -8.17
CA VAL A 161 -10.23 5.80 -9.27
C VAL A 161 -9.22 6.86 -8.83
N VAL A 162 -9.65 7.85 -8.05
CA VAL A 162 -8.78 8.94 -7.59
C VAL A 162 -7.67 8.39 -6.68
N LEU A 163 -8.05 7.55 -5.73
CA LEU A 163 -7.11 6.89 -4.84
C LEU A 163 -6.21 5.90 -5.58
N THR A 164 -6.74 5.17 -6.56
CA THR A 164 -5.98 4.23 -7.41
C THR A 164 -4.86 4.92 -8.17
N VAL A 165 -5.14 6.10 -8.78
CA VAL A 165 -4.11 6.87 -9.48
C VAL A 165 -3.07 7.42 -8.51
N ALA A 166 -3.50 7.97 -7.37
CA ALA A 166 -2.58 8.46 -6.35
C ALA A 166 -1.66 7.36 -5.80
N THR A 167 -2.21 6.18 -5.53
CA THR A 167 -1.45 5.03 -5.03
C THR A 167 -0.57 4.38 -6.10
N LEU A 168 -0.93 4.45 -7.38
CA LEU A 168 -0.04 4.04 -8.48
C LEU A 168 1.23 4.89 -8.50
N VAL A 169 1.06 6.21 -8.48
CA VAL A 169 2.20 7.15 -8.45
C VAL A 169 3.04 6.96 -7.20
N TRP A 170 2.40 6.91 -6.02
CA TRP A 170 3.08 6.71 -4.76
C TRP A 170 3.79 5.34 -4.69
N GLY A 171 3.17 4.29 -5.17
CA GLY A 171 3.77 2.95 -5.22
C GLY A 171 5.07 2.94 -6.02
N ALA A 172 5.09 3.55 -7.21
CA ALA A 172 6.29 3.65 -8.04
C ALA A 172 7.39 4.50 -7.34
N VAL A 173 7.02 5.67 -6.81
CA VAL A 173 7.95 6.56 -6.09
C VAL A 173 8.53 5.89 -4.85
N SER A 174 7.70 5.27 -4.02
CA SER A 174 8.14 4.62 -2.78
C SER A 174 9.04 3.42 -3.04
N CYS A 175 8.76 2.61 -4.08
CA CYS A 175 9.66 1.52 -4.50
C CYS A 175 11.01 2.07 -4.97
N GLY A 176 11.02 3.14 -5.74
CA GLY A 176 12.26 3.83 -6.14
C GLY A 176 13.06 4.35 -4.94
N LEU A 177 12.40 5.04 -4.01
CA LEU A 177 13.02 5.56 -2.79
C LEU A 177 13.56 4.43 -1.89
N PHE A 178 12.82 3.35 -1.73
CA PHE A 178 13.25 2.23 -0.88
C PHE A 178 14.55 1.59 -1.34
N ARG A 179 14.83 1.57 -2.63
CA ARG A 179 16.11 1.07 -3.16
C ARG A 179 17.33 1.84 -2.63
N HIS A 180 17.16 3.13 -2.36
CA HIS A 180 18.25 4.01 -1.94
C HIS A 180 18.27 4.23 -0.43
N CYS A 181 17.09 4.37 0.19
CA CYS A 181 16.96 4.80 1.58
C CYS A 181 16.61 3.66 2.55
N ARG A 182 15.97 2.58 2.05
CA ARG A 182 15.64 1.34 2.78
C ARG A 182 15.03 1.56 4.17
N SER A 183 13.93 2.33 4.26
CA SER A 183 13.15 2.45 5.49
C SER A 183 11.65 2.34 5.23
N VAL A 184 11.07 1.20 5.56
CA VAL A 184 9.61 0.97 5.52
C VAL A 184 8.88 1.93 6.44
N VAL A 185 9.46 2.21 7.62
CA VAL A 185 8.84 3.08 8.63
C VAL A 185 8.71 4.51 8.12
N VAL A 186 9.80 5.10 7.58
CA VAL A 186 9.78 6.48 7.06
C VAL A 186 8.84 6.59 5.85
N LEU A 187 8.87 5.60 4.95
CA LEU A 187 7.95 5.59 3.80
C LEU A 187 6.48 5.42 4.23
N GLY A 188 6.21 4.61 5.26
CA GLY A 188 4.88 4.46 5.82
C GLY A 188 4.37 5.74 6.48
N ILE A 189 5.19 6.40 7.31
CA ILE A 189 4.85 7.71 7.89
C ILE A 189 4.61 8.74 6.79
N THR A 190 5.46 8.77 5.77
CA THR A 190 5.30 9.66 4.60
C THR A 190 3.97 9.40 3.89
N GLN A 191 3.64 8.14 3.64
CA GLN A 191 2.36 7.77 3.05
C GLN A 191 1.17 8.20 3.92
N GLY A 192 1.29 8.03 5.24
CA GLY A 192 0.27 8.48 6.19
C GLY A 192 0.05 10.00 6.13
N LEU A 193 1.14 10.77 6.14
CA LEU A 193 1.09 12.23 6.02
C LEU A 193 0.45 12.68 4.70
N LEU A 194 0.92 12.14 3.56
CA LEU A 194 0.38 12.48 2.25
C LEU A 194 -1.06 12.02 2.09
N GLY A 195 -1.43 10.86 2.63
CA GLY A 195 -2.80 10.34 2.60
C GLY A 195 -3.77 11.20 3.42
N LEU A 196 -3.38 11.66 4.61
CA LEU A 196 -4.17 12.59 5.41
C LEU A 196 -4.32 13.94 4.70
N CYS A 197 -3.24 14.45 4.09
CA CYS A 197 -3.31 15.65 3.27
C CYS A 197 -4.28 15.46 2.09
N PHE A 198 -4.19 14.33 1.41
CA PHE A 198 -5.05 14.00 0.28
C PHE A 198 -6.53 13.96 0.70
N ALA A 199 -6.81 13.39 1.87
CA ALA A 199 -8.15 13.29 2.43
C ALA A 199 -8.79 14.64 2.76
N VAL A 200 -8.01 15.69 3.10
CA VAL A 200 -8.54 17.05 3.35
C VAL A 200 -8.56 17.94 2.12
N CYS A 201 -7.80 17.58 1.06
CA CYS A 201 -7.67 18.38 -0.15
C CYS A 201 -8.64 17.96 -1.26
N VAL A 202 -9.02 16.69 -1.32
CA VAL A 202 -9.88 16.12 -2.36
C VAL A 202 -11.29 15.97 -1.82
N PRO A 203 -12.32 16.55 -2.49
CA PRO A 203 -13.69 16.44 -2.03
C PRO A 203 -14.17 15.01 -1.85
N ASP A 204 -14.91 14.75 -0.79
CA ASP A 204 -15.38 13.42 -0.42
C ASP A 204 -16.29 12.78 -1.49
N ALA A 205 -16.96 13.58 -2.29
CA ALA A 205 -17.73 13.12 -3.45
C ALA A 205 -16.89 12.32 -4.47
N TYR A 206 -15.57 12.58 -4.54
CA TYR A 206 -14.63 11.83 -5.40
C TYR A 206 -13.82 10.79 -4.63
N LEU A 207 -13.56 11.06 -3.35
CA LEU A 207 -12.65 10.25 -2.54
C LEU A 207 -13.36 9.15 -1.74
N HIS A 208 -14.67 9.29 -1.49
CA HIS A 208 -15.50 8.32 -0.75
C HIS A 208 -14.84 7.90 0.58
N HIS A 209 -14.34 8.87 1.34
CA HIS A 209 -13.62 8.61 2.61
C HIS A 209 -12.47 7.62 2.46
N MET A 210 -11.79 7.63 1.32
CA MET A 210 -10.70 6.69 0.98
C MET A 210 -11.11 5.21 1.03
N ARG A 211 -12.40 4.91 0.89
CA ARG A 211 -12.90 3.54 0.88
C ARG A 211 -12.56 2.84 -0.43
N VAL A 212 -12.35 1.53 -0.33
CA VAL A 212 -11.96 0.64 -1.42
C VAL A 212 -12.83 -0.60 -1.44
N GLY A 213 -12.76 -1.38 -2.51
CA GLY A 213 -13.51 -2.63 -2.66
C GLY A 213 -15.02 -2.44 -2.46
N LEU A 214 -15.65 -3.38 -1.78
CA LEU A 214 -17.08 -3.33 -1.52
C LEU A 214 -17.49 -2.13 -0.66
N GLY A 215 -16.61 -1.68 0.25
CA GLY A 215 -16.85 -0.52 1.10
C GLY A 215 -17.03 0.79 0.32
N TYR A 216 -16.48 0.91 -0.88
CA TYR A 216 -16.68 2.06 -1.76
C TYR A 216 -18.13 2.17 -2.23
N TRP A 217 -18.72 1.08 -2.64
CA TRP A 217 -20.11 1.03 -3.14
C TRP A 217 -21.17 1.23 -2.05
N HIS A 218 -20.84 0.86 -0.82
CA HIS A 218 -21.74 1.03 0.32
C HIS A 218 -21.58 2.40 1.00
N TYR A 219 -20.66 3.24 0.51
CA TYR A 219 -20.47 4.57 1.06
C TYR A 219 -21.48 5.55 0.47
N HIS A 220 -22.23 6.20 1.35
CA HIS A 220 -23.09 7.31 1.02
C HIS A 220 -22.53 8.57 1.70
N PRO A 221 -22.07 9.58 0.93
CA PRO A 221 -21.61 10.83 1.54
C PRO A 221 -22.76 11.43 2.32
N THR A 222 -22.56 11.71 3.60
CA THR A 222 -23.50 12.52 4.38
C THR A 222 -23.50 13.91 3.76
N VAL A 223 -24.60 14.29 3.13
CA VAL A 223 -24.82 15.66 2.67
C VAL A 223 -24.71 16.54 3.91
N ALA A 224 -23.69 17.39 3.97
CA ALA A 224 -23.53 18.39 5.02
C ALA A 224 -24.75 19.32 4.97
N GLY A 225 -25.76 19.02 5.79
CA GLY A 225 -27.04 19.78 5.76
C GLY A 225 -28.07 19.35 6.81
N HIS A 226 -27.88 18.25 7.52
CA HIS A 226 -28.89 17.76 8.48
C HIS A 226 -28.38 17.57 9.92
N TYR A 227 -27.55 18.48 10.43
CA TYR A 227 -27.38 18.66 11.88
C TYR A 227 -28.13 19.88 12.43
N ALA A 228 -29.28 20.23 11.85
CA ALA A 228 -30.23 21.12 12.47
C ALA A 228 -31.44 20.29 12.91
N GLY A 229 -31.46 19.79 14.17
CA GLY A 229 -32.69 19.26 14.73
C GLY A 229 -32.61 17.96 15.51
N TYR A 230 -31.67 17.81 16.48
CA TYR A 230 -31.95 17.05 17.67
C TYR A 230 -31.81 17.95 18.89
N SER A 231 -32.70 18.90 19.00
CA SER A 231 -33.04 19.54 20.28
C SER A 231 -34.21 18.77 20.88
N GLY A 232 -34.01 18.27 22.08
CA GLY A 232 -34.83 17.33 22.82
C GLY A 232 -36.34 17.63 22.90
N LYS A 233 -37.09 16.57 22.97
CA LYS A 233 -38.19 16.42 23.96
C LYS A 233 -38.16 14.99 24.46
#